data_b24d80bc98cfc28856731f5e851c05b7
#
_entry.id   b24d80bc98cfc28856731f5e851c05b7
#
_cell.length_a   1.000
_cell.length_b   1.000
_cell.length_c   1.000
_cell.angle_alpha   90.00
_cell.angle_beta   90.00
_cell.angle_gamma   90.00
#
_symmetry.space_group_name_H-M   'P 1'
#
loop_
_entity.id
_entity.type
_entity.pdbx_description
1 polymer ?
#
loop_
_entity_poly.entity_id
_entity_poly.type
_entity_poly.pdbx_seq_one_letter_code
_entity_poly.pdbx_strand_id
1 'polypeptide(L)'
;MSTNLPWYKCWCKDGTEFYNNISQIERDLKSPSLVALRKIAACLDCSEVWLIMGDSELSVESSEEKNNSKETYLVRKEKRIPMKIPEIDVSYSIFTPSKLPDSKEAQMTGLIVRLNPNTWVTEQMISHGNYDESLLLLKGELELRMDNSTYVIHEGDSFYIPKNCLHNYMNTSDEEATIIVYFSQLVY
;
A
#
# COMPACT_ATOMS: atom_id res chain seq x y z
N MET A 1 -11.24 -13.72 -30.47
CA MET A 1 -10.85 -12.35 -30.08
C MET A 1 -9.55 -12.47 -29.32
N SER A 2 -8.52 -11.78 -29.76
CA SER A 2 -7.11 -12.05 -29.48
C SER A 2 -6.72 -11.67 -28.06
N THR A 3 -6.38 -12.66 -27.22
CA THR A 3 -5.90 -12.51 -25.84
C THR A 3 -4.38 -12.28 -25.83
N ASN A 4 -3.92 -11.17 -26.38
CA ASN A 4 -2.52 -10.77 -26.31
C ASN A 4 -2.30 -9.70 -25.21
N LEU A 5 -2.69 -9.99 -23.97
CA LEU A 5 -2.36 -9.14 -22.83
C LEU A 5 -1.05 -9.64 -22.19
N PRO A 6 -0.05 -8.75 -21.95
CA PRO A 6 1.28 -9.12 -21.46
C PRO A 6 1.28 -9.85 -20.11
N TRP A 7 0.29 -9.59 -19.27
CA TRP A 7 0.14 -10.19 -17.93
C TRP A 7 -0.18 -11.69 -17.98
N TYR A 8 -0.76 -12.21 -19.05
CA TYR A 8 -1.03 -13.63 -19.22
C TYR A 8 0.23 -14.51 -19.09
N LYS A 9 1.38 -14.02 -19.52
CA LYS A 9 2.66 -14.75 -19.44
C LYS A 9 3.27 -14.79 -18.04
N CYS A 10 2.98 -13.82 -17.20
CA CYS A 10 3.51 -13.75 -15.83
C CYS A 10 2.83 -14.76 -14.90
N TRP A 11 1.59 -15.13 -15.20
CA TRP A 11 0.68 -15.90 -14.36
C TRP A 11 0.71 -17.41 -14.58
N CYS A 12 1.18 -17.86 -15.73
CA CYS A 12 1.25 -19.29 -16.07
C CYS A 12 2.28 -20.07 -15.23
N LYS A 13 3.08 -19.43 -14.40
CA LYS A 13 4.08 -20.10 -13.55
C LYS A 13 3.49 -20.74 -12.29
N ASP A 14 2.35 -20.26 -11.80
CA ASP A 14 1.77 -20.68 -10.53
C ASP A 14 0.55 -21.62 -10.62
N GLY A 15 0.19 -22.07 -11.83
CA GLY A 15 -0.82 -23.12 -12.05
C GLY A 15 -2.26 -22.63 -12.27
N THR A 16 -3.15 -23.57 -12.58
CA THR A 16 -4.54 -23.37 -13.02
C THR A 16 -5.47 -22.68 -12.01
N GLU A 17 -5.20 -22.78 -10.72
CA GLU A 17 -6.05 -22.18 -9.67
C GLU A 17 -6.06 -20.65 -9.73
N PHE A 18 -4.93 -20.06 -10.04
CA PHE A 18 -4.81 -18.61 -10.11
C PHE A 18 -5.59 -18.04 -11.32
N TYR A 19 -5.57 -18.72 -12.44
CA TYR A 19 -6.34 -18.34 -13.63
C TYR A 19 -7.85 -18.32 -13.38
N ASN A 20 -8.37 -19.32 -12.66
CA ASN A 20 -9.79 -19.36 -12.29
C ASN A 20 -10.19 -18.20 -11.37
N ASN A 21 -9.33 -17.83 -10.43
CA ASN A 21 -9.57 -16.70 -9.54
C ASN A 21 -9.63 -15.38 -10.31
N ILE A 22 -8.73 -15.14 -11.27
CA ILE A 22 -8.75 -13.92 -12.08
C ILE A 22 -9.99 -13.83 -12.94
N SER A 23 -10.36 -14.92 -13.61
CA SER A 23 -11.58 -14.94 -14.42
C SER A 23 -12.84 -14.65 -13.59
N GLN A 24 -12.84 -14.98 -12.30
CA GLN A 24 -13.93 -14.63 -11.39
C GLN A 24 -13.88 -13.14 -11.01
N ILE A 25 -12.69 -12.61 -10.74
CA ILE A 25 -12.47 -11.17 -10.44
C ILE A 25 -12.87 -10.31 -11.64
N GLU A 26 -12.40 -10.64 -12.84
CA GLU A 26 -12.74 -9.91 -14.08
C GLU A 26 -14.25 -9.89 -14.40
N ARG A 27 -14.98 -10.88 -13.91
CA ARG A 27 -16.44 -10.98 -14.07
C ARG A 27 -17.22 -10.47 -12.87
N ASP A 28 -16.54 -9.83 -11.92
CA ASP A 28 -17.13 -9.32 -10.67
C ASP A 28 -17.87 -10.37 -9.84
N LEU A 29 -17.43 -11.63 -9.94
CA LEU A 29 -17.98 -12.75 -9.20
C LEU A 29 -17.27 -12.99 -7.87
N LYS A 30 -16.10 -12.36 -7.69
CA LYS A 30 -15.28 -12.49 -6.49
C LYS A 30 -14.42 -11.25 -6.31
N SER A 31 -14.39 -10.71 -5.08
CA SER A 31 -13.40 -9.69 -4.72
C SER A 31 -12.02 -10.32 -4.55
N PRO A 32 -10.95 -9.68 -5.07
CA PRO A 32 -9.59 -10.17 -4.88
C PRO A 32 -9.16 -10.01 -3.42
N SER A 33 -8.46 -11.00 -2.87
CA SER A 33 -7.74 -10.80 -1.61
C SER A 33 -6.56 -9.83 -1.82
N LEU A 34 -6.06 -9.23 -0.73
CA LEU A 34 -4.89 -8.33 -0.81
C LEU A 34 -3.66 -9.01 -1.43
N VAL A 35 -3.46 -10.30 -1.13
CA VAL A 35 -2.37 -11.10 -1.76
C VAL A 35 -2.59 -11.23 -3.26
N ALA A 36 -3.83 -11.43 -3.71
CA ALA A 36 -4.15 -11.47 -5.13
C ALA A 36 -3.94 -10.10 -5.79
N LEU A 37 -4.40 -9.02 -5.15
CA LEU A 37 -4.20 -7.64 -5.64
C LEU A 37 -2.71 -7.30 -5.81
N ARG A 38 -1.85 -7.65 -4.86
CA ARG A 38 -0.40 -7.47 -4.97
C ARG A 38 0.21 -8.21 -6.13
N LYS A 39 -0.18 -9.48 -6.33
CA LYS A 39 0.28 -10.26 -7.47
C LYS A 39 -0.18 -9.64 -8.80
N ILE A 40 -1.43 -9.17 -8.85
CA ILE A 40 -1.97 -8.47 -10.02
C ILE A 40 -1.17 -7.17 -10.27
N ALA A 41 -0.99 -6.35 -9.25
CA ALA A 41 -0.24 -5.10 -9.33
C ALA A 41 1.18 -5.32 -9.85
N ALA A 42 1.90 -6.31 -9.30
CA ALA A 42 3.24 -6.67 -9.75
C ALA A 42 3.29 -7.12 -11.21
N CYS A 43 2.25 -7.82 -11.69
CA CYS A 43 2.18 -8.26 -13.10
C CYS A 43 1.80 -7.14 -14.07
N LEU A 44 1.04 -6.16 -13.59
CA LEU A 44 0.62 -5.00 -14.37
C LEU A 44 1.62 -3.84 -14.29
N ASP A 45 2.69 -3.98 -13.49
CA ASP A 45 3.67 -2.94 -13.20
C ASP A 45 3.01 -1.66 -12.68
N CYS A 46 2.00 -1.84 -11.81
CA CYS A 46 1.29 -0.76 -11.13
C CYS A 46 1.25 -1.00 -9.62
N SER A 47 0.80 0.01 -8.87
CA SER A 47 0.65 -0.15 -7.42
C SER A 47 -0.65 -0.88 -7.04
N GLU A 48 -0.63 -1.62 -5.94
CA GLU A 48 -1.84 -2.20 -5.37
C GLU A 48 -2.87 -1.14 -4.94
N VAL A 49 -2.39 0.02 -4.52
CA VAL A 49 -3.25 1.15 -4.14
C VAL A 49 -4.04 1.65 -5.35
N TRP A 50 -3.41 1.76 -6.51
CA TRP A 50 -4.08 2.12 -7.75
C TRP A 50 -5.18 1.13 -8.13
N LEU A 51 -4.93 -0.17 -7.94
CA LEU A 51 -5.95 -1.20 -8.20
C LEU A 51 -7.13 -1.15 -7.23
N ILE A 52 -6.89 -0.74 -5.97
CA ILE A 52 -7.93 -0.64 -4.95
C ILE A 52 -8.78 0.61 -5.15
N MET A 53 -8.16 1.74 -5.45
CA MET A 53 -8.83 3.05 -5.48
C MET A 53 -9.34 3.44 -6.85
N GLY A 54 -8.76 2.87 -7.92
CA GLY A 54 -9.07 3.26 -9.30
C GLY A 54 -8.64 4.68 -9.66
N ASP A 55 -8.77 5.04 -10.93
CA ASP A 55 -8.41 6.39 -11.43
C ASP A 55 -9.26 7.52 -10.83
N SER A 56 -10.50 7.24 -10.45
CA SER A 56 -11.46 8.26 -10.02
C SER A 56 -11.22 8.78 -8.60
N GLU A 57 -10.63 7.97 -7.73
CA GLU A 57 -10.36 8.39 -6.34
C GLU A 57 -8.95 8.95 -6.15
N LEU A 58 -8.01 8.57 -7.02
CA LEU A 58 -6.67 9.19 -7.07
C LEU A 58 -6.68 10.54 -7.79
N SER A 59 -7.62 10.75 -8.70
CA SER A 59 -7.99 12.05 -9.21
C SER A 59 -8.96 12.70 -8.23
N VAL A 60 -8.50 13.19 -7.09
CA VAL A 60 -9.20 14.23 -6.36
C VAL A 60 -9.46 15.31 -7.40
N GLU A 61 -10.74 15.49 -7.76
CA GLU A 61 -11.19 16.47 -8.72
C GLU A 61 -10.38 17.74 -8.52
N SER A 62 -9.52 18.03 -9.49
CA SER A 62 -9.07 19.37 -9.73
C SER A 62 -10.30 20.15 -10.21
N SER A 63 -11.24 20.45 -9.27
CA SER A 63 -12.07 21.62 -9.42
C SER A 63 -11.07 22.71 -9.78
N GLU A 64 -11.27 23.33 -10.92
CA GLU A 64 -10.50 24.42 -11.48
C GLU A 64 -10.30 25.55 -10.46
N GLU A 65 -9.43 25.36 -9.49
CA GLU A 65 -8.81 26.46 -8.76
C GLU A 65 -7.45 26.70 -9.45
N LYS A 66 -7.54 27.60 -10.42
CA LYS A 66 -6.37 28.30 -10.95
C LYS A 66 -5.56 28.85 -9.79
N ASN A 67 -4.30 28.40 -9.69
CA ASN A 67 -3.18 29.07 -9.06
C ASN A 67 -3.02 28.97 -7.55
N ASN A 68 -2.18 28.02 -7.12
CA ASN A 68 -1.00 28.45 -6.35
C ASN A 68 0.07 27.38 -6.44
N SER A 69 1.13 27.63 -7.19
CA SER A 69 2.31 26.75 -7.32
C SER A 69 2.97 26.39 -5.96
N LYS A 70 2.61 27.11 -4.89
CA LYS A 70 3.08 26.83 -3.53
C LYS A 70 2.26 25.75 -2.80
N GLU A 71 1.02 25.49 -3.17
CA GLU A 71 0.16 24.48 -2.51
C GLU A 71 0.40 23.07 -3.03
N THR A 72 1.04 22.90 -4.16
CA THR A 72 1.32 21.58 -4.75
C THR A 72 2.28 20.74 -3.90
N TYR A 73 3.11 21.36 -3.05
CA TYR A 73 3.99 20.64 -2.12
C TYR A 73 3.35 20.41 -0.74
N LEU A 74 2.21 21.06 -0.46
CA LEU A 74 1.56 21.04 0.84
C LEU A 74 0.34 20.13 0.80
N VAL A 75 0.38 19.05 1.55
CA VAL A 75 -0.79 18.19 1.79
C VAL A 75 -1.40 18.55 3.14
N ARG A 76 -2.51 19.26 3.12
CA ARG A 76 -3.29 19.56 4.34
C ARG A 76 -3.87 18.28 4.93
N LYS A 77 -4.03 18.24 6.27
CA LYS A 77 -4.60 17.08 6.96
C LYS A 77 -5.94 16.63 6.34
N GLU A 78 -6.77 17.59 6.00
CA GLU A 78 -8.12 17.40 5.43
C GLU A 78 -8.10 16.93 3.96
N LYS A 79 -6.93 17.07 3.30
CA LYS A 79 -6.71 16.66 1.91
C LYS A 79 -5.89 15.37 1.78
N ARG A 80 -5.58 14.71 2.90
CA ARG A 80 -4.94 13.40 2.87
C ARG A 80 -5.90 12.39 2.25
N ILE A 81 -5.36 11.48 1.47
CA ILE A 81 -6.17 10.43 0.83
C ILE A 81 -6.34 9.29 1.84
N PRO A 82 -7.55 9.06 2.37
CA PRO A 82 -7.81 7.92 3.21
C PRO A 82 -7.88 6.65 2.36
N MET A 83 -7.31 5.57 2.84
CA MET A 83 -7.42 4.26 2.22
C MET A 83 -7.84 3.24 3.26
N LYS A 84 -8.85 2.45 2.95
CA LYS A 84 -9.24 1.28 3.73
C LYS A 84 -9.10 0.06 2.86
N ILE A 85 -8.43 -0.95 3.38
CA ILE A 85 -8.36 -2.25 2.72
C ILE A 85 -9.50 -3.08 3.28
N PRO A 86 -10.42 -3.58 2.44
CA PRO A 86 -11.49 -4.46 2.89
C PRO A 86 -10.91 -5.64 3.68
N GLU A 87 -11.62 -6.08 4.73
CA GLU A 87 -11.27 -7.24 5.56
C GLU A 87 -10.04 -7.06 6.48
N ILE A 88 -9.36 -5.89 6.44
CA ILE A 88 -8.26 -5.55 7.36
C ILE A 88 -8.69 -4.38 8.23
N ASP A 89 -8.60 -4.54 9.55
CA ASP A 89 -8.93 -3.49 10.52
C ASP A 89 -7.74 -2.51 10.72
N VAL A 90 -7.25 -2.00 9.60
CA VAL A 90 -6.14 -1.05 9.50
C VAL A 90 -6.58 0.13 8.65
N SER A 91 -6.35 1.32 9.12
CA SER A 91 -6.60 2.54 8.35
C SER A 91 -5.30 3.18 7.88
N TYR A 92 -5.30 3.62 6.63
CA TYR A 92 -4.18 4.29 5.99
C TYR A 92 -4.57 5.70 5.59
N SER A 93 -3.62 6.62 5.63
CA SER A 93 -3.80 8.00 5.19
C SER A 93 -2.53 8.48 4.50
N ILE A 94 -2.61 8.69 3.18
CA ILE A 94 -1.49 9.17 2.36
C ILE A 94 -1.30 10.64 2.65
N PHE A 95 -0.08 11.05 3.03
CA PHE A 95 0.24 12.43 3.36
C PHE A 95 1.31 13.06 2.45
N THR A 96 1.79 12.34 1.46
CA THR A 96 2.65 12.87 0.41
C THR A 96 1.83 13.23 -0.84
N PRO A 97 2.21 14.24 -1.63
CA PRO A 97 1.55 14.50 -2.90
C PRO A 97 1.89 13.41 -3.91
N SER A 98 0.96 13.07 -4.80
CA SER A 98 1.20 12.17 -5.93
C SER A 98 1.89 12.88 -7.08
N LYS A 99 1.53 14.13 -7.31
CA LYS A 99 2.06 14.96 -8.39
C LYS A 99 2.73 16.21 -7.82
N LEU A 100 3.86 16.55 -8.39
CA LEU A 100 4.61 17.77 -8.10
C LEU A 100 4.35 18.81 -9.21
N PRO A 101 4.74 20.08 -9.01
CA PRO A 101 4.70 21.09 -10.07
C PRO A 101 5.42 20.60 -11.33
N ASP A 102 4.99 21.11 -12.48
CA ASP A 102 5.55 20.78 -13.80
C ASP A 102 5.34 19.32 -14.21
N SER A 103 4.24 18.70 -13.73
CA SER A 103 3.89 17.31 -14.03
C SER A 103 4.96 16.29 -13.63
N LYS A 104 5.82 16.62 -12.68
CA LYS A 104 6.77 15.68 -12.09
C LYS A 104 6.04 14.76 -11.13
N GLU A 105 6.41 13.50 -11.15
CA GLU A 105 5.95 12.53 -10.16
C GLU A 105 6.76 12.65 -8.87
N ALA A 106 6.09 12.48 -7.74
CA ALA A 106 6.79 12.32 -6.47
C ALA A 106 7.61 11.02 -6.49
N GLN A 107 8.72 10.98 -5.74
CA GLN A 107 9.62 9.82 -5.74
C GLN A 107 9.47 8.97 -4.47
N MET A 108 8.54 9.34 -3.60
CA MET A 108 8.27 8.62 -2.34
C MET A 108 6.80 8.69 -1.99
N THR A 109 6.35 7.69 -1.26
CA THR A 109 5.02 7.68 -0.63
C THR A 109 5.15 7.66 0.87
N GLY A 110 4.46 8.57 1.54
CA GLY A 110 4.33 8.60 3.00
C GLY A 110 2.91 8.27 3.44
N LEU A 111 2.79 7.34 4.39
CA LEU A 111 1.53 6.90 4.97
C LEU A 111 1.52 7.14 6.48
N ILE A 112 0.37 7.53 7.01
CA ILE A 112 0.04 7.30 8.41
C ILE A 112 -0.81 6.04 8.45
N VAL A 113 -0.37 5.07 9.23
CA VAL A 113 -1.05 3.78 9.42
C VAL A 113 -1.54 3.71 10.86
N ARG A 114 -2.79 3.32 11.07
CA ARG A 114 -3.35 3.07 12.38
C ARG A 114 -3.85 1.64 12.44
N LEU A 115 -3.38 0.94 13.48
CA LEU A 115 -3.71 -0.45 13.74
C LEU A 115 -4.48 -0.54 15.06
N ASN A 116 -5.63 -1.17 15.02
CA ASN A 116 -6.36 -1.52 16.23
C ASN A 116 -5.55 -2.50 17.11
N PRO A 117 -5.88 -2.63 18.40
CA PRO A 117 -5.24 -3.60 19.28
C PRO A 117 -5.24 -5.02 18.70
N ASN A 118 -4.15 -5.74 18.89
CA ASN A 118 -3.99 -7.14 18.49
C ASN A 118 -4.24 -7.41 16.99
N THR A 119 -3.97 -6.43 16.13
CA THR A 119 -4.24 -6.49 14.69
C THR A 119 -2.93 -6.61 13.90
N TRP A 120 -2.87 -7.59 12.99
CA TRP A 120 -1.83 -7.71 11.96
C TRP A 120 -2.12 -6.76 10.80
N VAL A 121 -1.09 -6.17 10.21
CA VAL A 121 -1.23 -5.35 8.99
C VAL A 121 -1.71 -6.18 7.82
N THR A 122 -1.31 -7.45 7.78
CA THR A 122 -1.74 -8.41 6.76
C THR A 122 -1.90 -9.81 7.36
N GLU A 123 -2.68 -10.67 6.72
CA GLU A 123 -2.85 -12.07 7.17
C GLU A 123 -1.57 -12.91 7.00
N GLN A 124 -0.73 -12.56 6.04
CA GLN A 124 0.48 -13.31 5.69
C GLN A 124 1.68 -12.38 5.61
N MET A 125 2.88 -12.97 5.69
CA MET A 125 4.12 -12.25 5.38
C MET A 125 4.07 -11.70 3.95
N ILE A 126 4.49 -10.46 3.78
CA ILE A 126 4.46 -9.73 2.51
C ILE A 126 5.84 -9.23 2.13
N SER A 127 6.03 -8.95 0.86
CA SER A 127 7.18 -8.22 0.34
C SER A 127 6.68 -7.15 -0.63
N HIS A 128 7.23 -5.97 -0.56
CA HIS A 128 6.88 -4.86 -1.45
C HIS A 128 7.62 -4.88 -2.80
N GLY A 129 8.35 -5.95 -3.11
CA GLY A 129 9.06 -6.08 -4.39
C GLY A 129 10.21 -5.08 -4.52
N ASN A 130 10.09 -4.08 -5.39
CA ASN A 130 11.22 -3.25 -5.82
C ASN A 130 11.51 -2.01 -4.98
N TYR A 131 10.79 -1.75 -3.91
CA TYR A 131 11.01 -0.58 -3.07
C TYR A 131 11.26 -0.93 -1.61
N ASP A 132 12.02 -0.05 -0.98
CA ASP A 132 12.32 -0.11 0.44
C ASP A 132 11.20 0.53 1.25
N GLU A 133 11.03 0.07 2.48
CA GLU A 133 10.11 0.63 3.45
C GLU A 133 10.90 1.14 4.66
N SER A 134 10.49 2.27 5.20
CA SER A 134 10.96 2.75 6.51
C SER A 134 9.76 3.10 7.36
N LEU A 135 9.72 2.62 8.60
CA LEU A 135 8.67 2.93 9.55
C LEU A 135 9.23 3.65 10.79
N LEU A 136 8.39 4.48 11.38
CA LEU A 136 8.60 5.13 12.69
C LEU A 136 7.34 4.91 13.52
N LEU A 137 7.47 4.27 14.66
CA LEU A 137 6.36 4.08 15.59
C LEU A 137 6.14 5.35 16.41
N LEU A 138 4.99 6.00 16.24
CA LEU A 138 4.62 7.22 16.96
C LEU A 138 3.88 6.93 18.28
N LYS A 139 3.12 5.83 18.34
CA LYS A 139 2.34 5.44 19.50
C LYS A 139 2.12 3.93 19.49
N GLY A 140 2.18 3.30 20.66
CA GLY A 140 1.90 1.87 20.85
C GLY A 140 3.15 1.00 20.88
N GLU A 141 2.97 -0.28 20.61
CA GLU A 141 4.03 -1.28 20.54
C GLU A 141 3.74 -2.23 19.37
N LEU A 142 4.76 -2.61 18.63
CA LEU A 142 4.63 -3.53 17.50
C LEU A 142 5.53 -4.76 17.68
N GLU A 143 5.00 -5.91 17.32
CA GLU A 143 5.80 -7.07 16.93
C GLU A 143 6.04 -7.02 15.42
N LEU A 144 7.29 -6.89 14.99
CA LEU A 144 7.69 -6.92 13.60
C LEU A 144 8.39 -8.24 13.31
N ARG A 145 7.88 -8.99 12.35
CA ARG A 145 8.51 -10.19 11.80
C ARG A 145 9.14 -9.86 10.47
N MET A 146 10.40 -10.22 10.31
CA MET A 146 11.14 -10.03 9.07
C MET A 146 12.01 -11.25 8.82
N ASP A 147 11.79 -11.93 7.70
CA ASP A 147 12.37 -13.23 7.37
C ASP A 147 12.20 -14.23 8.54
N ASN A 148 13.30 -14.62 9.20
CA ASN A 148 13.30 -15.54 10.33
C ASN A 148 13.48 -14.85 11.70
N SER A 149 13.38 -13.52 11.74
CA SER A 149 13.62 -12.72 12.95
C SER A 149 12.35 -12.01 13.40
N THR A 150 12.23 -11.84 14.71
CA THR A 150 11.15 -11.08 15.33
C THR A 150 11.74 -9.94 16.16
N TYR A 151 11.19 -8.76 16.03
CA TYR A 151 11.59 -7.54 16.73
C TYR A 151 10.42 -6.98 17.49
N VAL A 152 10.66 -6.47 18.68
CA VAL A 152 9.70 -5.64 19.41
C VAL A 152 10.10 -4.20 19.20
N ILE A 153 9.16 -3.39 18.70
CA ILE A 153 9.33 -1.97 18.36
C ILE A 153 8.52 -1.16 19.35
N HIS A 154 9.18 -0.24 20.04
CA HIS A 154 8.56 0.67 21.01
C HIS A 154 8.38 2.06 20.44
N GLU A 155 7.56 2.87 21.11
CA GLU A 155 7.32 4.27 20.73
C GLU A 155 8.63 5.05 20.59
N GLY A 156 8.80 5.70 19.43
CA GLY A 156 10.01 6.43 19.04
C GLY A 156 11.02 5.59 18.25
N ASP A 157 10.89 4.27 18.25
CA ASP A 157 11.77 3.41 17.44
C ASP A 157 11.44 3.52 15.95
N SER A 158 12.46 3.34 15.13
CA SER A 158 12.34 3.25 13.68
C SER A 158 12.93 1.95 13.16
N PHE A 159 12.37 1.47 12.05
CA PHE A 159 12.82 0.24 11.40
C PHE A 159 12.92 0.43 9.89
N TYR A 160 13.91 -0.21 9.28
CA TYR A 160 14.11 -0.21 7.84
C TYR A 160 13.94 -1.61 7.28
N ILE A 161 13.11 -1.74 6.26
CA ILE A 161 12.79 -2.99 5.59
C ILE A 161 13.29 -2.89 4.15
N PRO A 162 14.33 -3.66 3.77
CA PRO A 162 14.83 -3.67 2.41
C PRO A 162 13.79 -4.22 1.42
N LYS A 163 13.89 -3.79 0.18
CA LYS A 163 13.12 -4.38 -0.93
C LYS A 163 13.26 -5.91 -0.96
N ASN A 164 12.23 -6.58 -1.41
CA ASN A 164 12.15 -8.04 -1.52
C ASN A 164 12.25 -8.80 -0.18
N CYS A 165 12.26 -8.12 0.96
CA CYS A 165 12.29 -8.74 2.27
C CYS A 165 10.87 -9.10 2.72
N LEU A 166 10.66 -10.36 3.11
CA LEU A 166 9.38 -10.81 3.68
C LEU A 166 9.22 -10.26 5.10
N HIS A 167 8.11 -9.58 5.34
CA HIS A 167 7.81 -8.98 6.65
C HIS A 167 6.32 -8.91 6.92
N ASN A 168 5.99 -8.69 8.19
CA ASN A 168 4.67 -8.30 8.66
C ASN A 168 4.81 -7.69 10.05
N TYR A 169 3.87 -6.87 10.48
CA TYR A 169 3.86 -6.34 11.84
C TYR A 169 2.45 -6.30 12.42
N MET A 170 2.40 -6.43 13.73
CA MET A 170 1.18 -6.49 14.54
C MET A 170 1.25 -5.47 15.66
N ASN A 171 0.14 -4.82 15.93
CA ASN A 171 -0.01 -4.05 17.17
C ASN A 171 -0.20 -5.00 18.33
N THR A 172 0.76 -5.03 19.27
CA THR A 172 0.71 -5.86 20.48
C THR A 172 0.17 -5.12 21.69
N SER A 173 -0.09 -3.81 21.56
CA SER A 173 -0.64 -2.99 22.64
C SER A 173 -2.16 -3.11 22.75
N ASP A 174 -2.70 -2.70 23.91
CA ASP A 174 -4.14 -2.66 24.18
C ASP A 174 -4.83 -1.40 23.62
N GLU A 175 -4.07 -0.50 23.01
CA GLU A 175 -4.55 0.73 22.39
C GLU A 175 -4.23 0.75 20.89
N GLU A 176 -4.84 1.68 20.14
CA GLU A 176 -4.51 1.93 18.75
C GLU A 176 -3.06 2.34 18.60
N ALA A 177 -2.30 1.61 17.77
CA ALA A 177 -0.95 2.01 17.38
C ALA A 177 -0.98 2.96 16.17
N THR A 178 -0.05 3.91 16.15
CA THR A 178 0.11 4.86 15.04
C THR A 178 1.54 4.82 14.52
N ILE A 179 1.68 4.59 13.22
CA ILE A 179 2.95 4.46 12.53
C ILE A 179 3.01 5.46 11.38
N ILE A 180 4.18 6.04 11.15
CA ILE A 180 4.52 6.68 9.88
C ILE A 180 5.31 5.66 9.06
N VAL A 181 4.90 5.48 7.81
CA VAL A 181 5.57 4.60 6.85
C VAL A 181 5.96 5.40 5.63
N TYR A 182 7.18 5.20 5.16
CA TYR A 182 7.68 5.74 3.89
C TYR A 182 8.10 4.61 2.96
N PHE A 183 7.70 4.69 1.71
CA PHE A 183 8.18 3.86 0.62
C PHE A 183 9.08 4.66 -0.30
N SER A 184 10.16 4.04 -0.78
CA SER A 184 11.18 4.68 -1.63
C SER A 184 10.73 4.94 -3.07
N GLN A 185 9.46 4.75 -3.38
CA GLN A 185 8.83 5.10 -4.66
C GLN A 185 7.35 5.42 -4.49
N LEU A 186 6.69 5.87 -5.56
CA LEU A 186 5.24 5.96 -5.59
C LEU A 186 4.62 4.56 -5.52
N VAL A 187 3.63 4.40 -4.65
CA VAL A 187 2.86 3.15 -4.48
C VAL A 187 1.38 3.35 -4.83
N TYR A 188 1.02 4.46 -5.47
CA TYR A 188 -0.33 4.81 -5.92
C TYR A 188 -0.30 5.57 -7.24
#